data_2595dbb4a595716f5bc5aabaf4188114
#
_entry.id   2595dbb4a595716f5bc5aabaf4188114
#
_cell.length_a   1.000
_cell.length_b   1.000
_cell.length_c   1.000
_cell.angle_alpha   90.00
_cell.angle_beta   90.00
_cell.angle_gamma   90.00
#
_symmetry.space_group_name_H-M   'P 1'
#
loop_
_entity.id
_entity.type
_entity.pdbx_description
1 polymer ?
#
loop_
_entity_poly.entity_id
_entity_poly.type
_entity_poly.pdbx_seq_one_letter_code
_entity_poly.pdbx_strand_id
1 'polypeptide(L)'
;MDASVKLMDQEYYAMRLVIEAKGITEYPDILKGIGLSSDDKKLSADEKMRKATAMVLNDEYYRQKDIIRSNMQKSLSELENITAKEEHAALDHLHHQLIMVLVMSIIQTIMILFMAALTSNLGIKPVLKAVEKIKEDDPIPEIGANEFRYLAATYNKMYAIYKTSLERLNFKASHDELTGAYNRSGYELLLSSLDLKSTHMLLFDLDNFKKINDTYGHETGDRVLKKLVKALQCNFRNDDYICRMGGDEFVVFMVHSTEMQNSLIINKVRHINQQLQDVTDGLPPISASVGIVHGSDVTSKTNLFEKADEAMYKSKQGGKMTYTFYTA
;
A
#
# COMPACT_ATOMS: atom_id res chain seq x y z
N MET A 1 -64.32 -48.51 23.96
CA MET A 1 -63.71 -49.77 24.45
C MET A 1 -64.76 -50.87 24.81
N ASP A 2 -65.89 -50.42 25.28
CA ASP A 2 -66.92 -51.37 25.74
C ASP A 2 -67.62 -52.20 24.65
N ALA A 3 -67.98 -51.62 23.50
CA ALA A 3 -68.74 -52.32 22.46
C ALA A 3 -67.91 -53.37 21.69
N SER A 4 -66.63 -53.09 21.38
CA SER A 4 -65.73 -54.07 20.74
C SER A 4 -65.41 -55.29 21.64
N VAL A 5 -65.20 -54.99 22.95
CA VAL A 5 -64.93 -56.06 23.92
C VAL A 5 -66.15 -56.92 24.11
N LYS A 6 -67.34 -56.34 24.25
CA LYS A 6 -68.58 -57.09 24.37
C LYS A 6 -68.87 -57.95 23.13
N LEU A 7 -68.59 -57.41 21.91
CA LEU A 7 -68.78 -58.19 20.70
C LEU A 7 -67.80 -59.33 20.62
N MET A 8 -66.56 -59.13 21.02
CA MET A 8 -65.54 -60.18 21.07
C MET A 8 -65.87 -61.26 22.08
N ASP A 9 -66.34 -60.84 23.27
CA ASP A 9 -66.79 -61.80 24.27
C ASP A 9 -67.96 -62.64 23.78
N GLN A 10 -68.87 -62.04 23.05
CA GLN A 10 -70.00 -62.74 22.41
C GLN A 10 -69.53 -63.73 21.33
N GLU A 11 -68.58 -63.35 20.51
CA GLU A 11 -67.97 -64.22 19.51
C GLU A 11 -67.25 -65.39 20.16
N TYR A 12 -66.47 -65.17 21.22
CA TYR A 12 -65.76 -66.21 21.93
C TYR A 12 -66.72 -67.15 22.64
N TYR A 13 -67.80 -66.65 23.21
CA TYR A 13 -68.82 -67.48 23.82
C TYR A 13 -69.54 -68.33 22.79
N ALA A 14 -69.88 -67.78 21.61
CA ALA A 14 -70.48 -68.55 20.52
C ALA A 14 -69.55 -69.61 19.99
N MET A 15 -68.24 -69.31 19.82
CA MET A 15 -67.23 -70.33 19.46
C MET A 15 -67.14 -71.42 20.47
N ARG A 16 -67.22 -71.08 21.76
CA ARG A 16 -67.21 -72.09 22.85
C ARG A 16 -68.43 -73.04 22.82
N LEU A 17 -69.59 -72.55 22.51
CA LEU A 17 -70.78 -73.34 22.28
C LEU A 17 -70.58 -74.33 21.10
N VAL A 18 -69.99 -73.86 19.99
CA VAL A 18 -69.71 -74.72 18.80
C VAL A 18 -68.71 -75.82 19.11
N ILE A 19 -67.66 -75.49 19.85
CA ILE A 19 -66.63 -76.47 20.32
C ILE A 19 -67.28 -77.62 21.14
N GLU A 20 -68.08 -77.21 22.08
CA GLU A 20 -68.78 -78.16 22.94
C GLU A 20 -69.79 -79.00 22.17
N ALA A 21 -70.56 -78.39 21.27
CA ALA A 21 -71.53 -79.06 20.41
C ALA A 21 -70.90 -80.11 19.50
N LYS A 22 -69.67 -79.80 18.99
CA LYS A 22 -68.94 -80.71 18.09
C LYS A 22 -67.98 -81.66 18.78
N GLY A 23 -67.87 -81.62 20.14
CA GLY A 23 -66.96 -82.45 20.89
C GLY A 23 -65.49 -82.26 20.61
N ILE A 24 -65.10 -81.05 20.21
CA ILE A 24 -63.71 -80.70 19.91
C ILE A 24 -62.89 -80.56 21.19
N THR A 25 -61.84 -81.32 21.31
CA THR A 25 -61.00 -81.41 22.49
C THR A 25 -59.77 -80.51 22.46
N GLU A 26 -59.30 -80.16 21.25
CA GLU A 26 -58.16 -79.27 21.08
C GLU A 26 -58.60 -77.89 20.48
N TYR A 27 -58.44 -76.82 21.21
CA TYR A 27 -58.81 -75.48 20.79
C TYR A 27 -57.92 -74.43 21.50
N PRO A 28 -57.82 -73.19 20.97
CA PRO A 28 -56.94 -72.17 21.52
C PRO A 28 -57.18 -71.84 22.98
N ASP A 29 -56.08 -71.54 23.70
CA ASP A 29 -56.14 -71.30 25.17
C ASP A 29 -57.03 -70.11 25.55
N ILE A 30 -57.18 -69.13 24.70
CA ILE A 30 -58.09 -68.00 24.91
C ILE A 30 -59.54 -68.41 25.09
N LEU A 31 -59.96 -69.53 24.45
CA LEU A 31 -61.31 -70.10 24.56
C LEU A 31 -61.48 -71.06 25.77
N LYS A 32 -60.35 -71.54 26.30
CA LYS A 32 -60.41 -72.38 27.48
C LYS A 32 -60.87 -71.65 28.76
N GLY A 33 -60.56 -70.35 28.80
CA GLY A 33 -60.97 -69.44 29.90
C GLY A 33 -62.46 -69.08 29.86
N ILE A 34 -63.16 -69.35 28.74
CA ILE A 34 -64.60 -69.01 28.60
C ILE A 34 -65.49 -70.11 29.09
N GLY A 35 -66.11 -69.90 30.27
CA GLY A 35 -67.06 -70.82 30.88
C GLY A 35 -68.43 -70.67 30.27
N LEU A 36 -69.04 -71.80 29.84
CA LEU A 36 -70.45 -71.85 29.48
C LEU A 36 -71.32 -71.78 30.71
N SER A 37 -72.50 -71.13 30.62
CA SER A 37 -73.49 -71.07 31.68
C SER A 37 -74.00 -72.52 32.04
N SER A 38 -74.44 -72.70 33.26
CA SER A 38 -74.99 -73.97 33.73
C SER A 38 -76.13 -74.46 32.85
N ASP A 39 -76.93 -73.53 32.27
CA ASP A 39 -78.06 -73.85 31.41
C ASP A 39 -77.63 -74.26 30.03
N ASP A 40 -76.62 -73.54 29.48
CA ASP A 40 -76.04 -73.86 28.15
C ASP A 40 -75.24 -75.17 28.12
N LYS A 41 -74.68 -75.59 29.19
CA LYS A 41 -74.02 -76.91 29.29
C LYS A 41 -75.02 -78.07 29.16
N LYS A 42 -76.26 -77.89 29.57
CA LYS A 42 -77.31 -78.91 29.49
C LYS A 42 -77.98 -79.01 28.11
N LEU A 43 -77.80 -78.03 27.24
CA LEU A 43 -78.39 -78.03 25.92
C LEU A 43 -77.85 -79.19 25.04
N SER A 44 -78.71 -79.68 24.13
CA SER A 44 -78.28 -80.62 23.08
C SER A 44 -77.30 -79.98 22.10
N ALA A 45 -76.55 -80.78 21.34
CA ALA A 45 -75.59 -80.31 20.34
C ALA A 45 -76.24 -79.35 19.32
N ASP A 46 -77.43 -79.71 18.83
CA ASP A 46 -78.19 -78.88 17.90
C ASP A 46 -78.67 -77.56 18.49
N GLU A 47 -79.08 -77.55 19.76
CA GLU A 47 -79.49 -76.33 20.44
C GLU A 47 -78.31 -75.43 20.71
N LYS A 48 -77.12 -75.95 21.10
CA LYS A 48 -75.88 -75.18 21.21
C LYS A 48 -75.48 -74.52 19.87
N MET A 49 -75.59 -75.30 18.78
CA MET A 49 -75.31 -74.76 17.47
C MET A 49 -76.28 -73.68 17.06
N ARG A 50 -77.62 -73.87 17.27
CA ARG A 50 -78.59 -72.79 16.96
C ARG A 50 -78.33 -71.52 17.79
N LYS A 51 -78.04 -71.67 19.04
CA LYS A 51 -77.72 -70.53 19.92
C LYS A 51 -76.45 -69.80 19.47
N ALA A 52 -75.39 -70.52 19.22
CA ALA A 52 -74.14 -69.91 18.70
C ALA A 52 -74.38 -69.16 17.41
N THR A 53 -75.14 -69.78 16.47
CA THR A 53 -75.51 -69.13 15.21
C THR A 53 -76.35 -67.85 15.42
N ALA A 54 -77.35 -67.93 16.30
CA ALA A 54 -78.20 -66.74 16.61
C ALA A 54 -77.39 -65.61 17.29
N MET A 55 -76.34 -65.92 18.01
CA MET A 55 -75.45 -64.88 18.62
C MET A 55 -74.64 -64.12 17.65
N VAL A 56 -74.14 -64.78 16.57
CA VAL A 56 -73.15 -64.10 15.65
C VAL A 56 -73.68 -63.88 14.19
N LEU A 57 -74.93 -64.35 13.95
CA LEU A 57 -75.56 -64.16 12.63
C LEU A 57 -76.93 -63.48 12.75
N ASN A 58 -77.12 -62.56 13.71
CA ASN A 58 -78.29 -61.70 13.79
C ASN A 58 -77.98 -60.28 13.35
N ASP A 59 -79.02 -59.52 13.00
CA ASP A 59 -78.95 -58.15 12.54
C ASP A 59 -78.29 -57.17 13.50
N GLU A 60 -78.49 -57.43 14.80
CA GLU A 60 -77.89 -56.59 15.90
C GLU A 60 -76.37 -56.78 15.97
N TYR A 61 -75.86 -58.04 15.80
CA TYR A 61 -74.45 -58.36 15.77
C TYR A 61 -73.78 -57.67 14.55
N TYR A 62 -74.38 -57.72 13.35
CA TYR A 62 -73.85 -57.05 12.17
C TYR A 62 -73.88 -55.52 12.30
N ARG A 63 -74.95 -54.98 12.84
CA ARG A 63 -75.05 -53.55 13.09
C ARG A 63 -73.94 -53.05 14.03
N GLN A 64 -73.67 -53.77 15.15
CA GLN A 64 -72.61 -53.39 16.06
C GLN A 64 -71.23 -53.50 15.42
N LYS A 65 -70.99 -54.51 14.62
CA LYS A 65 -69.77 -54.71 13.84
C LYS A 65 -69.51 -53.56 12.85
N ASP A 66 -70.54 -53.13 12.17
CA ASP A 66 -70.45 -52.00 11.23
C ASP A 66 -70.20 -50.65 11.94
N ILE A 67 -70.78 -50.46 13.15
CA ILE A 67 -70.50 -49.28 13.98
C ILE A 67 -69.01 -49.25 14.38
N ILE A 68 -68.46 -50.40 14.85
CA ILE A 68 -67.06 -50.53 15.24
C ILE A 68 -66.15 -50.27 14.05
N ARG A 69 -66.46 -50.85 12.85
CA ARG A 69 -65.74 -50.61 11.63
C ARG A 69 -65.73 -49.14 11.22
N SER A 70 -66.90 -48.51 11.26
CA SER A 70 -67.05 -47.09 10.90
C SER A 70 -66.26 -46.19 11.85
N ASN A 71 -66.31 -46.47 13.17
CA ASN A 71 -65.52 -45.67 14.14
C ASN A 71 -63.99 -45.86 13.95
N MET A 72 -63.57 -47.08 13.65
CA MET A 72 -62.15 -47.37 13.39
C MET A 72 -61.67 -46.67 12.09
N GLN A 73 -62.51 -46.70 11.01
CA GLN A 73 -62.18 -45.93 9.80
C GLN A 73 -62.10 -44.43 10.04
N LYS A 74 -63.05 -43.90 10.85
CA LYS A 74 -63.03 -42.48 11.22
C LYS A 74 -61.78 -42.11 12.03
N SER A 75 -61.40 -42.93 13.01
CA SER A 75 -60.19 -42.70 13.81
C SER A 75 -58.90 -42.78 12.95
N LEU A 76 -58.84 -43.71 11.99
CA LEU A 76 -57.76 -43.83 11.06
C LEU A 76 -57.62 -42.58 10.18
N SER A 77 -58.76 -42.10 9.60
CA SER A 77 -58.75 -40.90 8.77
C SER A 77 -58.40 -39.62 9.54
N GLU A 78 -58.83 -39.56 10.83
CA GLU A 78 -58.44 -38.44 11.70
C GLU A 78 -56.93 -38.45 12.01
N LEU A 79 -56.36 -39.67 12.29
CA LEU A 79 -54.93 -39.79 12.48
C LEU A 79 -54.11 -39.44 11.22
N GLU A 80 -54.54 -39.94 10.06
CA GLU A 80 -53.92 -39.60 8.78
C GLU A 80 -53.92 -38.08 8.55
N ASN A 81 -55.04 -37.41 8.80
CA ASN A 81 -55.18 -35.94 8.67
C ASN A 81 -54.28 -35.16 9.65
N ILE A 82 -54.16 -35.63 10.91
CA ILE A 82 -53.29 -35.00 11.92
C ILE A 82 -51.85 -35.16 11.46
N THR A 83 -51.44 -36.42 11.11
CA THR A 83 -50.06 -36.68 10.68
C THR A 83 -49.67 -35.86 9.44
N ALA A 84 -50.58 -35.78 8.44
CA ALA A 84 -50.34 -34.98 7.23
C ALA A 84 -50.20 -33.48 7.54
N LYS A 85 -50.99 -32.93 8.48
CA LYS A 85 -50.87 -31.56 8.94
C LYS A 85 -49.54 -31.26 9.66
N GLU A 86 -49.15 -32.20 10.54
CA GLU A 86 -47.86 -32.05 11.26
C GLU A 86 -46.67 -32.14 10.31
N GLU A 87 -46.73 -33.05 9.33
CA GLU A 87 -45.70 -33.18 8.28
C GLU A 87 -45.59 -31.90 7.44
N HIS A 88 -46.73 -31.37 6.97
CA HIS A 88 -46.72 -30.11 6.23
C HIS A 88 -46.19 -28.94 7.04
N ALA A 89 -46.58 -28.80 8.30
CA ALA A 89 -46.08 -27.74 9.17
C ALA A 89 -44.57 -27.86 9.43
N ALA A 90 -44.06 -29.09 9.58
CA ALA A 90 -42.64 -29.38 9.77
C ALA A 90 -41.83 -29.03 8.50
N LEU A 91 -42.37 -29.37 7.30
CA LEU A 91 -41.75 -29.03 6.01
C LEU A 91 -41.71 -27.52 5.77
N ASP A 92 -42.79 -26.82 6.09
CA ASP A 92 -42.86 -25.36 5.96
C ASP A 92 -41.86 -24.67 6.91
N HIS A 93 -41.76 -25.16 8.14
CA HIS A 93 -40.78 -24.65 9.08
C HIS A 93 -39.34 -24.88 8.61
N LEU A 94 -39.05 -26.06 8.07
CA LEU A 94 -37.75 -26.40 7.48
C LEU A 94 -37.41 -25.51 6.28
N HIS A 95 -38.37 -25.26 5.40
CA HIS A 95 -38.20 -24.35 4.27
C HIS A 95 -37.85 -22.92 4.72
N HIS A 96 -38.58 -22.39 5.70
CA HIS A 96 -38.30 -21.08 6.26
C HIS A 96 -36.89 -20.99 6.88
N GLN A 97 -36.46 -22.03 7.64
CA GLN A 97 -35.12 -22.08 8.18
C GLN A 97 -34.04 -22.11 7.09
N LEU A 98 -34.23 -22.92 6.03
CA LEU A 98 -33.28 -22.98 4.92
C LEU A 98 -33.15 -21.64 4.19
N ILE A 99 -34.28 -20.97 3.92
CA ILE A 99 -34.28 -19.62 3.29
C ILE A 99 -33.52 -18.64 4.17
N MET A 100 -33.77 -18.64 5.49
CA MET A 100 -33.09 -17.75 6.43
C MET A 100 -31.57 -17.98 6.45
N VAL A 101 -31.11 -19.25 6.44
CA VAL A 101 -29.69 -19.60 6.38
C VAL A 101 -29.07 -19.13 5.05
N LEU A 102 -29.75 -19.31 3.92
CA LEU A 102 -29.30 -18.84 2.61
C LEU A 102 -29.16 -17.32 2.57
N VAL A 103 -30.16 -16.59 3.06
CA VAL A 103 -30.12 -15.12 3.11
C VAL A 103 -28.97 -14.63 3.99
N MET A 104 -28.78 -15.22 5.16
CA MET A 104 -27.67 -14.89 6.07
C MET A 104 -26.32 -15.17 5.41
N SER A 105 -26.17 -16.29 4.70
CA SER A 105 -24.94 -16.66 3.98
C SER A 105 -24.64 -15.68 2.84
N ILE A 106 -25.63 -15.23 2.09
CA ILE A 106 -25.48 -14.21 1.04
C ILE A 106 -25.03 -12.88 1.65
N ILE A 107 -25.69 -12.42 2.71
CA ILE A 107 -25.31 -11.17 3.41
C ILE A 107 -23.86 -11.25 3.90
N GLN A 108 -23.47 -12.37 4.52
CA GLN A 108 -22.13 -12.57 5.01
C GLN A 108 -21.10 -12.53 3.87
N THR A 109 -21.39 -13.17 2.75
CA THR A 109 -20.51 -13.16 1.57
C THR A 109 -20.32 -11.74 1.02
N ILE A 110 -21.42 -10.99 0.88
CA ILE A 110 -21.37 -9.60 0.42
C ILE A 110 -20.53 -8.74 1.39
N MET A 111 -20.70 -8.92 2.69
CA MET A 111 -19.93 -8.19 3.70
C MET A 111 -18.43 -8.50 3.62
N ILE A 112 -18.06 -9.77 3.42
CA ILE A 112 -16.64 -10.18 3.24
C ILE A 112 -16.04 -9.52 2.00
N LEU A 113 -16.75 -9.56 0.86
CA LEU A 113 -16.30 -8.93 -0.38
C LEU A 113 -16.14 -7.41 -0.25
N PHE A 114 -17.08 -6.77 0.43
CA PHE A 114 -17.03 -5.34 0.72
C PHE A 114 -15.82 -4.98 1.59
N MET A 115 -15.59 -5.73 2.67
CA MET A 115 -14.41 -5.54 3.54
C MET A 115 -13.10 -5.77 2.79
N ALA A 116 -13.03 -6.78 1.93
CA ALA A 116 -11.85 -7.04 1.10
C ALA A 116 -11.58 -5.88 0.12
N ALA A 117 -12.62 -5.33 -0.50
CA ALA A 117 -12.52 -4.16 -1.38
C ALA A 117 -12.05 -2.90 -0.63
N LEU A 118 -12.60 -2.64 0.57
CA LEU A 118 -12.17 -1.54 1.43
C LEU A 118 -10.68 -1.67 1.81
N THR A 119 -10.28 -2.84 2.31
CA THR A 119 -8.89 -3.11 2.71
C THR A 119 -7.93 -2.96 1.51
N SER A 120 -8.32 -3.45 0.35
CA SER A 120 -7.52 -3.30 -0.87
C SER A 120 -7.37 -1.82 -1.29
N ASN A 121 -8.45 -1.06 -1.32
CA ASN A 121 -8.44 0.31 -1.85
C ASN A 121 -7.86 1.33 -0.85
N LEU A 122 -8.13 1.19 0.45
CA LEU A 122 -7.69 2.14 1.48
C LEU A 122 -6.36 1.78 2.12
N GLY A 123 -5.96 0.50 2.07
CA GLY A 123 -4.72 0.02 2.68
C GLY A 123 -3.68 -0.44 1.66
N ILE A 124 -3.94 -1.55 0.96
CA ILE A 124 -2.92 -2.24 0.17
C ILE A 124 -2.44 -1.40 -1.03
N LYS A 125 -3.36 -0.89 -1.85
CA LYS A 125 -3.00 -0.10 -3.05
C LYS A 125 -2.21 1.18 -2.74
N PRO A 126 -2.58 1.99 -1.73
CA PRO A 126 -1.78 3.15 -1.32
C PRO A 126 -0.36 2.77 -0.89
N VAL A 127 -0.21 1.69 -0.11
CA VAL A 127 1.11 1.22 0.33
C VAL A 127 1.97 0.78 -0.86
N LEU A 128 1.41 0.01 -1.80
CA LEU A 128 2.15 -0.41 -3.00
C LEU A 128 2.62 0.78 -3.84
N LYS A 129 1.74 1.78 -4.04
CA LYS A 129 2.11 3.02 -4.74
C LYS A 129 3.20 3.81 -3.99
N ALA A 130 3.13 3.84 -2.66
CA ALA A 130 4.16 4.49 -1.86
C ALA A 130 5.52 3.81 -2.03
N VAL A 131 5.57 2.47 -1.99
CA VAL A 131 6.81 1.70 -2.21
C VAL A 131 7.40 1.96 -3.60
N GLU A 132 6.56 2.04 -4.63
CA GLU A 132 6.99 2.38 -5.99
C GLU A 132 7.59 3.79 -6.05
N LYS A 133 6.92 4.79 -5.49
CA LYS A 133 7.41 6.17 -5.45
C LYS A 133 8.70 6.34 -4.64
N ILE A 134 8.85 5.64 -3.53
CA ILE A 134 10.11 5.63 -2.76
C ILE A 134 11.27 5.08 -3.61
N LYS A 135 11.04 4.05 -4.43
CA LYS A 135 12.08 3.51 -5.32
C LYS A 135 12.47 4.47 -6.45
N GLU A 136 11.52 5.30 -6.89
CA GLU A 136 11.73 6.33 -7.91
C GLU A 136 12.34 7.62 -7.35
N ASP A 137 12.62 7.67 -6.05
CA ASP A 137 13.09 8.88 -5.34
C ASP A 137 12.10 10.06 -5.46
N ASP A 138 10.79 9.74 -5.46
CA ASP A 138 9.67 10.68 -5.57
C ASP A 138 8.85 10.75 -4.28
N PRO A 139 8.15 11.86 -4.03
CA PRO A 139 7.18 11.97 -2.94
C PRO A 139 6.06 10.93 -3.06
N ILE A 140 5.64 10.36 -1.92
CA ILE A 140 4.55 9.39 -1.90
C ILE A 140 3.17 10.07 -1.93
N PRO A 141 2.17 9.50 -2.63
CA PRO A 141 0.85 10.09 -2.72
C PRO A 141 0.10 10.00 -1.38
N GLU A 142 -0.55 11.09 -0.98
CA GLU A 142 -1.36 11.19 0.26
C GLU A 142 -2.77 10.65 0.03
N ILE A 143 -2.90 9.35 -0.29
CA ILE A 143 -4.16 8.66 -0.58
C ILE A 143 -4.37 7.48 0.37
N GLY A 144 -5.62 7.02 0.52
CA GLY A 144 -5.95 5.88 1.37
C GLY A 144 -6.59 6.29 2.70
N ALA A 145 -6.46 5.45 3.73
CA ALA A 145 -6.96 5.71 5.08
C ALA A 145 -6.27 6.92 5.72
N ASN A 146 -6.92 7.54 6.70
CA ASN A 146 -6.41 8.75 7.35
C ASN A 146 -5.02 8.56 7.95
N GLU A 147 -4.76 7.41 8.55
CA GLU A 147 -3.48 7.04 9.16
C GLU A 147 -2.38 6.98 8.12
N PHE A 148 -2.69 6.40 6.96
CA PHE A 148 -1.73 6.35 5.85
C PHE A 148 -1.47 7.72 5.23
N ARG A 149 -2.51 8.55 5.07
CA ARG A 149 -2.36 9.93 4.57
C ARG A 149 -1.46 10.77 5.50
N TYR A 150 -1.66 10.65 6.81
CA TYR A 150 -0.82 11.32 7.80
C TYR A 150 0.64 10.84 7.74
N LEU A 151 0.84 9.52 7.61
CA LEU A 151 2.17 8.93 7.42
C LEU A 151 2.83 9.45 6.13
N ALA A 152 2.09 9.47 5.02
CA ALA A 152 2.56 9.96 3.73
C ALA A 152 2.99 11.43 3.80
N ALA A 153 2.17 12.29 4.39
CA ALA A 153 2.48 13.71 4.58
C ALA A 153 3.74 13.91 5.44
N THR A 154 3.87 13.13 6.53
CA THR A 154 5.04 13.18 7.41
C THR A 154 6.31 12.71 6.69
N TYR A 155 6.23 11.61 5.94
CA TYR A 155 7.33 11.13 5.11
C TYR A 155 7.76 12.19 4.07
N ASN A 156 6.81 12.75 3.33
CA ASN A 156 7.10 13.77 2.31
C ASN A 156 7.78 15.00 2.90
N LYS A 157 7.37 15.43 4.09
CA LYS A 157 8.03 16.52 4.81
C LYS A 157 9.48 16.16 5.18
N MET A 158 9.70 14.96 5.72
CA MET A 158 11.06 14.48 6.04
C MET A 158 11.92 14.35 4.78
N TYR A 159 11.35 13.80 3.71
CA TYR A 159 12.02 13.64 2.41
C TYR A 159 12.46 15.00 1.84
N ALA A 160 11.59 16.02 1.87
CA ALA A 160 11.93 17.38 1.43
C ALA A 160 13.07 17.99 2.25
N ILE A 161 13.03 17.84 3.58
CA ILE A 161 14.10 18.32 4.46
C ILE A 161 15.41 17.59 4.16
N TYR A 162 15.37 16.26 3.99
CA TYR A 162 16.53 15.45 3.66
C TYR A 162 17.15 15.88 2.32
N LYS A 163 16.35 16.04 1.27
CA LYS A 163 16.81 16.46 -0.06
C LYS A 163 17.45 17.84 -0.02
N THR A 164 16.79 18.80 0.62
CA THR A 164 17.37 20.16 0.81
C THR A 164 18.68 20.12 1.61
N SER A 165 18.76 19.27 2.65
CA SER A 165 19.98 19.13 3.44
C SER A 165 21.11 18.50 2.64
N LEU A 166 20.81 17.50 1.81
CA LEU A 166 21.76 16.86 0.92
C LEU A 166 22.30 17.85 -0.14
N GLU A 167 21.42 18.64 -0.78
CA GLU A 167 21.80 19.69 -1.70
C GLU A 167 22.71 20.73 -1.04
N ARG A 168 22.36 21.14 0.17
CA ARG A 168 23.18 22.08 0.96
C ARG A 168 24.55 21.51 1.33
N LEU A 169 24.60 20.22 1.70
CA LEU A 169 25.87 19.55 2.00
C LEU A 169 26.74 19.43 0.75
N ASN A 170 26.16 19.04 -0.39
CA ASN A 170 26.85 18.97 -1.67
C ASN A 170 27.35 20.35 -2.12
N PHE A 171 26.52 21.40 -1.95
CA PHE A 171 26.94 22.77 -2.22
C PHE A 171 28.12 23.19 -1.32
N LYS A 172 28.05 22.99 -0.02
CA LYS A 172 29.15 23.29 0.92
C LYS A 172 30.42 22.51 0.62
N ALA A 173 30.28 21.24 0.20
CA ALA A 173 31.42 20.39 -0.15
C ALA A 173 32.17 20.91 -1.41
N SER A 174 31.47 21.57 -2.33
CA SER A 174 32.01 22.01 -3.61
C SER A 174 32.15 23.53 -3.80
N HIS A 175 31.60 24.36 -2.88
CA HIS A 175 31.61 25.81 -2.96
C HIS A 175 32.22 26.49 -1.74
N ASP A 176 32.75 27.68 -1.93
CA ASP A 176 33.26 28.55 -0.89
C ASP A 176 32.10 29.33 -0.24
N GLU A 177 31.95 29.20 1.08
CA GLU A 177 30.82 29.80 1.82
C GLU A 177 30.80 31.34 1.79
N LEU A 178 31.97 31.99 1.67
CA LEU A 178 32.06 33.44 1.65
C LEU A 178 31.60 34.03 0.31
N THR A 179 32.07 33.42 -0.77
CA THR A 179 31.96 34.02 -2.12
C THR A 179 30.93 33.34 -3.01
N GLY A 180 30.55 32.09 -2.70
CA GLY A 180 29.66 31.27 -3.53
C GLY A 180 30.32 30.70 -4.78
N ALA A 181 31.62 30.96 -5.01
CA ALA A 181 32.40 30.32 -6.08
C ALA A 181 32.67 28.83 -5.72
N TYR A 182 33.04 28.00 -6.69
CA TYR A 182 33.54 26.65 -6.38
C TYR A 182 34.76 26.76 -5.46
N ASN A 183 34.86 25.84 -4.49
CA ASN A 183 36.04 25.74 -3.64
C ASN A 183 37.10 24.85 -4.29
N ARG A 184 38.21 24.59 -3.61
CA ARG A 184 39.30 23.73 -4.12
C ARG A 184 38.83 22.33 -4.50
N SER A 185 37.93 21.71 -3.69
CA SER A 185 37.36 20.40 -4.03
C SER A 185 36.46 20.46 -5.29
N GLY A 186 35.68 21.50 -5.42
CA GLY A 186 34.90 21.79 -6.63
C GLY A 186 35.79 22.01 -7.87
N TYR A 187 36.90 22.73 -7.72
CA TYR A 187 37.91 22.90 -8.77
C TYR A 187 38.47 21.54 -9.25
N GLU A 188 38.86 20.65 -8.31
CA GLU A 188 39.41 19.33 -8.66
C GLU A 188 38.40 18.48 -9.43
N LEU A 189 37.13 18.51 -8.99
CA LEU A 189 36.03 17.81 -9.65
C LEU A 189 35.81 18.34 -11.10
N LEU A 190 35.74 19.64 -11.26
CA LEU A 190 35.60 20.32 -12.56
C LEU A 190 36.78 19.96 -13.47
N LEU A 191 38.00 20.13 -13.00
CA LEU A 191 39.21 19.83 -13.76
C LEU A 191 39.23 18.38 -14.28
N SER A 192 38.70 17.42 -13.47
CA SER A 192 38.62 16.02 -13.87
C SER A 192 37.69 15.80 -15.08
N SER A 193 36.62 16.58 -15.20
CA SER A 193 35.57 16.43 -16.20
C SER A 193 35.74 17.29 -17.46
N LEU A 194 36.55 18.36 -17.38
CA LEU A 194 36.72 19.30 -18.50
C LEU A 194 37.54 18.71 -19.67
N ASP A 195 37.11 19.08 -20.89
CA ASP A 195 37.91 18.91 -22.09
C ASP A 195 38.92 20.09 -22.24
N LEU A 196 40.20 19.79 -21.96
CA LEU A 196 41.25 20.81 -21.99
C LEU A 196 41.44 21.46 -23.35
N LYS A 197 41.23 20.70 -24.44
CA LYS A 197 41.44 21.22 -25.80
C LYS A 197 40.51 22.36 -26.18
N SER A 198 39.45 22.53 -25.46
CA SER A 198 38.45 23.56 -25.63
C SER A 198 38.28 24.44 -24.39
N THR A 199 39.32 24.57 -23.54
CA THR A 199 39.23 25.30 -22.27
C THR A 199 40.43 26.19 -22.05
N HIS A 200 40.19 27.48 -21.71
CA HIS A 200 41.19 28.32 -21.09
C HIS A 200 41.06 28.28 -19.58
N MET A 201 42.19 28.24 -18.89
CA MET A 201 42.27 28.49 -17.47
C MET A 201 42.88 29.86 -17.21
N LEU A 202 42.21 30.69 -16.43
CA LEU A 202 42.67 31.96 -15.97
C LEU A 202 42.85 31.91 -14.46
N LEU A 203 44.08 32.12 -13.98
CA LEU A 203 44.40 32.23 -12.56
C LEU A 203 44.52 33.70 -12.20
N PHE A 204 43.65 34.16 -11.30
CA PHE A 204 43.60 35.51 -10.77
C PHE A 204 44.17 35.53 -9.35
N ASP A 205 44.95 36.59 -9.04
CA ASP A 205 45.41 36.89 -7.69
C ASP A 205 45.25 38.38 -7.44
N LEU A 206 44.62 38.76 -6.32
CA LEU A 206 44.39 40.15 -5.95
C LEU A 206 45.67 40.83 -5.46
N ASP A 207 46.05 41.89 -6.15
CA ASP A 207 47.27 42.64 -5.87
C ASP A 207 47.20 43.33 -4.53
N ASN A 208 48.16 43.05 -3.62
CA ASN A 208 48.28 43.65 -2.29
C ASN A 208 47.05 43.40 -1.38
N PHE A 209 46.32 42.31 -1.53
CA PHE A 209 45.13 41.97 -0.73
C PHE A 209 45.43 41.96 0.77
N LYS A 210 46.62 41.45 1.17
CA LYS A 210 47.04 41.48 2.56
C LYS A 210 47.06 42.90 3.14
N LYS A 211 47.53 43.91 2.36
CA LYS A 211 47.52 45.30 2.78
C LYS A 211 46.10 45.83 2.99
N ILE A 212 45.13 45.38 2.22
CA ILE A 212 43.73 45.73 2.39
C ILE A 212 43.23 45.18 3.74
N ASN A 213 43.49 43.90 4.06
CA ASN A 213 43.13 43.33 5.32
C ASN A 213 43.81 44.04 6.51
N ASP A 214 45.10 44.32 6.40
CA ASP A 214 45.88 44.98 7.46
C ASP A 214 45.43 46.42 7.70
N THR A 215 44.96 47.14 6.66
CA THR A 215 44.56 48.55 6.74
C THR A 215 43.08 48.75 7.06
N TYR A 216 42.18 47.92 6.49
CA TYR A 216 40.74 48.14 6.53
C TYR A 216 39.99 47.02 7.26
N GLY A 217 40.70 46.01 7.74
CA GLY A 217 40.15 44.86 8.44
C GLY A 217 39.63 43.74 7.54
N HIS A 218 39.50 42.52 8.09
CA HIS A 218 39.08 41.33 7.37
C HIS A 218 37.67 41.46 6.76
N GLU A 219 36.75 42.16 7.40
CA GLU A 219 35.40 42.38 6.88
C GLU A 219 35.41 43.11 5.53
N THR A 220 36.32 44.14 5.42
CA THR A 220 36.53 44.85 4.15
C THR A 220 37.18 43.91 3.12
N GLY A 221 38.13 43.10 3.52
CA GLY A 221 38.73 42.09 2.65
C GLY A 221 37.69 41.11 2.10
N ASP A 222 36.78 40.60 2.97
CA ASP A 222 35.70 39.71 2.57
C ASP A 222 34.76 40.37 1.53
N ARG A 223 34.45 41.66 1.70
CA ARG A 223 33.66 42.42 0.74
C ARG A 223 34.40 42.56 -0.60
N VAL A 224 35.72 42.76 -0.60
CA VAL A 224 36.59 42.85 -1.78
C VAL A 224 36.60 41.50 -2.53
N LEU A 225 36.70 40.36 -1.80
CA LEU A 225 36.60 39.03 -2.44
C LEU A 225 35.25 38.82 -3.12
N LYS A 226 34.15 39.20 -2.49
CA LYS A 226 32.80 39.18 -3.06
C LYS A 226 32.70 40.10 -4.30
N LYS A 227 33.32 41.28 -4.28
CA LYS A 227 33.39 42.20 -5.42
C LYS A 227 34.08 41.53 -6.60
N LEU A 228 35.23 40.86 -6.38
CA LEU A 228 35.91 40.13 -7.44
C LEU A 228 35.03 39.06 -8.07
N VAL A 229 34.42 38.22 -7.25
CA VAL A 229 33.53 37.16 -7.77
C VAL A 229 32.38 37.74 -8.57
N LYS A 230 31.76 38.84 -8.12
CA LYS A 230 30.71 39.54 -8.87
C LYS A 230 31.25 40.09 -10.21
N ALA A 231 32.44 40.66 -10.23
CA ALA A 231 33.09 41.11 -11.44
C ALA A 231 33.37 39.94 -12.40
N LEU A 232 33.85 38.81 -11.89
CA LEU A 232 34.02 37.61 -12.70
C LEU A 232 32.69 37.11 -13.29
N GLN A 233 31.64 36.98 -12.48
CA GLN A 233 30.30 36.54 -12.93
C GLN A 233 29.69 37.44 -14.00
N CYS A 234 29.93 38.76 -13.93
CA CYS A 234 29.47 39.73 -14.93
C CYS A 234 30.21 39.61 -16.26
N ASN A 235 31.46 39.14 -16.26
CA ASN A 235 32.31 39.12 -17.44
C ASN A 235 32.43 37.74 -18.09
N PHE A 236 32.16 36.64 -17.36
CA PHE A 236 32.18 35.27 -17.86
C PHE A 236 30.74 34.77 -18.05
N ARG A 237 30.56 33.66 -18.79
CA ARG A 237 29.26 33.08 -19.10
C ARG A 237 28.80 32.20 -17.91
N ASN A 238 27.52 31.85 -17.89
CA ASN A 238 26.96 30.96 -16.87
C ASN A 238 27.53 29.53 -16.93
N ASP A 239 28.06 29.12 -18.08
CA ASP A 239 28.72 27.83 -18.30
C ASP A 239 30.24 27.87 -18.02
N ASP A 240 30.81 29.06 -17.80
CA ASP A 240 32.18 29.19 -17.29
C ASP A 240 32.21 28.97 -15.77
N TYR A 241 33.25 28.33 -15.26
CA TYR A 241 33.33 27.95 -13.83
C TYR A 241 34.30 28.88 -13.10
N ILE A 242 33.84 29.47 -12.01
CA ILE A 242 34.64 30.35 -11.14
C ILE A 242 34.94 29.58 -9.84
N CYS A 243 36.21 29.42 -9.54
CA CYS A 243 36.68 28.68 -8.38
C CYS A 243 37.54 29.58 -7.47
N ARG A 244 37.41 29.47 -6.16
CA ARG A 244 38.32 30.06 -5.16
C ARG A 244 39.26 29.01 -4.65
N MET A 245 40.57 29.17 -4.86
CA MET A 245 41.59 28.21 -4.46
C MET A 245 41.98 28.37 -2.98
N GLY A 246 41.92 29.59 -2.48
CA GLY A 246 42.19 29.95 -1.08
C GLY A 246 42.64 31.43 -1.02
N GLY A 247 42.44 32.04 0.12
CA GLY A 247 42.85 33.45 0.28
C GLY A 247 42.26 34.36 -0.79
N ASP A 248 43.13 34.94 -1.62
CA ASP A 248 42.87 35.89 -2.71
C ASP A 248 43.06 35.28 -4.11
N GLU A 249 43.28 33.98 -4.21
CA GLU A 249 43.49 33.27 -5.47
C GLU A 249 42.17 32.67 -6.02
N PHE A 250 41.88 33.00 -7.31
CA PHE A 250 40.71 32.51 -8.03
C PHE A 250 41.10 31.91 -9.37
N VAL A 251 40.39 30.86 -9.76
CA VAL A 251 40.52 30.25 -11.08
C VAL A 251 39.21 30.40 -11.84
N VAL A 252 39.31 30.78 -13.11
CA VAL A 252 38.19 30.71 -14.05
C VAL A 252 38.50 29.69 -15.12
N PHE A 253 37.64 28.71 -15.30
CA PHE A 253 37.63 27.87 -16.49
C PHE A 253 36.67 28.46 -17.52
N MET A 254 37.21 28.99 -18.63
CA MET A 254 36.43 29.43 -19.78
C MET A 254 36.31 28.25 -20.73
N VAL A 255 35.14 27.60 -20.71
CA VAL A 255 34.87 26.42 -21.52
C VAL A 255 34.40 26.75 -22.92
N HIS A 256 34.43 25.75 -23.82
CA HIS A 256 34.08 25.96 -25.24
C HIS A 256 34.84 27.14 -25.88
N SER A 257 36.09 27.26 -25.52
CA SER A 257 36.97 28.36 -25.97
C SER A 257 38.07 27.84 -26.88
N THR A 258 38.54 28.71 -27.76
CA THR A 258 39.61 28.44 -28.72
C THR A 258 40.75 29.43 -28.55
N GLU A 259 41.95 29.09 -29.00
CA GLU A 259 43.14 29.95 -28.97
C GLU A 259 42.91 31.33 -29.68
N MET A 260 41.97 31.41 -30.64
CA MET A 260 41.63 32.66 -31.33
C MET A 260 40.90 33.69 -30.43
N GLN A 261 40.46 33.26 -29.21
CA GLN A 261 39.71 34.14 -28.30
C GLN A 261 40.60 35.00 -27.37
N ASN A 262 41.90 35.02 -27.56
CA ASN A 262 42.84 35.78 -26.74
C ASN A 262 42.42 37.24 -26.59
N SER A 263 42.00 37.90 -27.68
CA SER A 263 41.53 39.30 -27.63
C SER A 263 40.30 39.50 -26.76
N LEU A 264 39.38 38.52 -26.74
CA LEU A 264 38.20 38.54 -25.90
C LEU A 264 38.60 38.40 -24.42
N ILE A 265 39.52 37.49 -24.11
CA ILE A 265 40.02 37.28 -22.77
C ILE A 265 40.73 38.54 -22.24
N ILE A 266 41.55 39.16 -23.04
CA ILE A 266 42.22 40.43 -22.73
C ILE A 266 41.22 41.52 -22.35
N ASN A 267 40.16 41.67 -23.13
CA ASN A 267 39.12 42.67 -22.88
C ASN A 267 38.36 42.36 -21.55
N LYS A 268 38.06 41.08 -21.29
CA LYS A 268 37.44 40.65 -20.03
C LYS A 268 38.33 41.00 -18.81
N VAL A 269 39.62 40.66 -18.86
CA VAL A 269 40.55 40.96 -17.76
C VAL A 269 40.69 42.46 -17.51
N ARG A 270 40.78 43.26 -18.58
CA ARG A 270 40.83 44.74 -18.45
C ARG A 270 39.56 45.27 -17.82
N HIS A 271 38.40 44.82 -18.23
CA HIS A 271 37.13 45.25 -17.70
C HIS A 271 36.96 44.87 -16.23
N ILE A 272 37.34 43.66 -15.85
CA ILE A 272 37.38 43.21 -14.46
C ILE A 272 38.26 44.13 -13.60
N ASN A 273 39.48 44.45 -14.05
CA ASN A 273 40.37 45.37 -13.35
C ASN A 273 39.77 46.78 -13.22
N GLN A 274 39.08 47.29 -14.28
CA GLN A 274 38.33 48.54 -14.19
C GLN A 274 37.24 48.54 -13.12
N GLN A 275 36.45 47.44 -13.06
CA GLN A 275 35.43 47.26 -12.02
C GLN A 275 36.03 47.19 -10.61
N LEU A 276 37.19 46.56 -10.43
CA LEU A 276 37.88 46.45 -9.15
C LEU A 276 38.44 47.83 -8.69
N GLN A 277 38.81 48.70 -9.59
CA GLN A 277 39.27 50.07 -9.32
C GLN A 277 38.13 51.03 -8.97
N ASP A 278 36.88 50.68 -9.28
CA ASP A 278 35.73 51.50 -8.92
C ASP A 278 35.53 51.56 -7.42
N VAL A 279 35.45 52.76 -6.89
CA VAL A 279 35.30 53.07 -5.45
C VAL A 279 33.88 53.51 -5.09
N THR A 280 32.95 53.47 -6.01
CA THR A 280 31.56 53.94 -5.78
C THR A 280 30.80 53.06 -4.78
N ASP A 281 31.26 51.83 -4.54
CA ASP A 281 30.76 50.90 -3.54
C ASP A 281 31.33 51.09 -2.13
N GLY A 282 32.20 52.12 -1.97
CA GLY A 282 32.86 52.44 -0.72
C GLY A 282 33.99 51.45 -0.30
N LEU A 283 34.45 50.64 -1.26
CA LEU A 283 35.60 49.75 -1.06
C LEU A 283 36.89 50.41 -1.56
N PRO A 284 38.04 50.05 -0.97
CA PRO A 284 39.32 50.53 -1.50
C PRO A 284 39.58 49.99 -2.89
N PRO A 285 40.24 50.76 -3.75
CA PRO A 285 40.60 50.31 -5.11
C PRO A 285 41.59 49.14 -5.00
N ILE A 286 41.39 48.13 -5.79
CA ILE A 286 42.23 46.94 -5.87
C ILE A 286 42.36 46.48 -7.31
N SER A 287 43.40 45.74 -7.63
CA SER A 287 43.59 45.11 -8.96
C SER A 287 43.90 43.65 -8.82
N ALA A 288 43.84 42.95 -9.93
CA ALA A 288 44.23 41.54 -10.02
C ALA A 288 45.28 41.32 -11.12
N SER A 289 46.29 40.51 -10.82
CA SER A 289 47.24 39.95 -11.78
C SER A 289 46.73 38.63 -12.28
N VAL A 290 46.85 38.33 -13.59
CA VAL A 290 46.22 37.15 -14.19
C VAL A 290 47.22 36.36 -15.02
N GLY A 291 47.27 35.07 -14.79
CA GLY A 291 47.95 34.09 -15.65
C GLY A 291 46.95 33.30 -16.47
N ILE A 292 47.20 33.15 -17.77
CA ILE A 292 46.27 32.55 -18.72
C ILE A 292 46.94 31.41 -19.44
N VAL A 293 46.30 30.25 -19.48
CA VAL A 293 46.78 29.06 -20.20
C VAL A 293 45.63 28.47 -21.00
N HIS A 294 45.90 28.12 -22.25
CA HIS A 294 44.98 27.25 -23.00
C HIS A 294 45.32 25.81 -22.77
N GLY A 295 44.33 24.93 -22.63
CA GLY A 295 44.60 23.54 -22.30
C GLY A 295 45.31 22.73 -23.40
N SER A 296 45.37 23.24 -24.66
CA SER A 296 46.24 22.67 -25.71
C SER A 296 47.72 22.89 -25.48
N ASP A 297 48.09 23.91 -24.69
CA ASP A 297 49.48 24.25 -24.41
C ASP A 297 50.14 23.38 -23.33
N VAL A 298 49.37 22.48 -22.74
CA VAL A 298 49.84 21.61 -21.66
C VAL A 298 49.65 20.15 -22.02
N THR A 299 50.56 19.30 -21.53
CA THR A 299 50.54 17.85 -21.78
C THR A 299 49.62 17.06 -20.81
N SER A 300 49.29 17.63 -19.66
CA SER A 300 48.44 16.98 -18.65
C SER A 300 47.63 18.02 -17.86
N LYS A 301 46.50 17.55 -17.26
CA LYS A 301 45.66 18.35 -16.36
C LYS A 301 46.41 18.86 -15.13
N THR A 302 47.39 18.08 -14.64
CA THR A 302 48.21 18.43 -13.48
C THR A 302 49.11 19.64 -13.69
N ASN A 303 49.56 19.86 -14.93
CA ASN A 303 50.46 20.94 -15.24
C ASN A 303 49.72 22.27 -15.54
N LEU A 304 48.40 22.24 -15.73
CA LEU A 304 47.60 23.40 -16.11
C LEU A 304 47.72 24.53 -15.08
N PHE A 305 47.54 24.19 -13.78
CA PHE A 305 47.65 25.17 -12.70
C PHE A 305 49.06 25.74 -12.59
N GLU A 306 50.12 24.89 -12.62
CA GLU A 306 51.52 25.29 -12.54
C GLU A 306 51.88 26.31 -13.67
N LYS A 307 51.39 26.06 -14.88
CA LYS A 307 51.66 26.94 -16.03
C LYS A 307 50.89 28.26 -15.95
N ALA A 308 49.66 28.22 -15.40
CA ALA A 308 48.92 29.46 -15.12
C ALA A 308 49.60 30.29 -14.02
N ASP A 309 50.15 29.64 -12.98
CA ASP A 309 50.89 30.32 -11.90
C ASP A 309 52.17 30.94 -12.40
N GLU A 310 52.98 30.26 -13.26
CA GLU A 310 54.15 30.83 -13.91
C GLU A 310 53.79 32.08 -14.71
N ALA A 311 52.69 32.08 -15.45
CA ALA A 311 52.24 33.22 -16.23
C ALA A 311 51.74 34.36 -15.31
N MET A 312 50.99 34.05 -14.25
CA MET A 312 50.53 35.03 -13.27
C MET A 312 51.68 35.70 -12.51
N TYR A 313 52.72 34.92 -12.16
CA TYR A 313 53.93 35.47 -11.55
C TYR A 313 54.63 36.53 -12.48
N LYS A 314 54.72 36.26 -13.77
CA LYS A 314 55.22 37.23 -14.76
C LYS A 314 54.35 38.52 -14.76
N SER A 315 53.03 38.39 -14.68
CA SER A 315 52.11 39.54 -14.56
C SER A 315 52.40 40.36 -13.31
N LYS A 316 52.64 39.76 -12.14
CA LYS A 316 53.01 40.43 -10.91
C LYS A 316 54.35 41.20 -11.04
N GLN A 317 55.36 40.59 -11.68
CA GLN A 317 56.67 41.25 -11.92
C GLN A 317 56.57 42.35 -12.97
N GLY A 318 55.68 42.26 -13.97
CA GLY A 318 55.45 43.23 -15.00
C GLY A 318 54.75 44.53 -14.58
N GLY A 319 54.48 44.72 -13.27
CA GLY A 319 53.87 45.96 -12.75
C GLY A 319 52.51 45.77 -12.11
N LYS A 320 51.99 44.55 -12.04
CA LYS A 320 50.62 44.19 -11.54
C LYS A 320 49.49 44.72 -12.42
N MET A 321 48.25 44.50 -12.07
CA MET A 321 47.07 44.94 -12.81
C MET A 321 47.11 44.57 -14.32
N THR A 322 47.69 43.41 -14.60
CA THR A 322 47.93 42.94 -15.97
C THR A 322 47.74 41.43 -16.13
N TYR A 323 47.92 40.95 -17.31
CA TYR A 323 47.80 39.53 -17.67
C TYR A 323 49.01 39.02 -18.43
N THR A 324 49.27 37.75 -18.37
CA THR A 324 50.27 37.05 -19.18
C THR A 324 49.69 35.74 -19.68
N PHE A 325 49.83 35.49 -20.98
CA PHE A 325 49.57 34.17 -21.55
C PHE A 325 50.82 33.29 -21.38
N TYR A 326 50.57 32.06 -20.94
CA TYR A 326 51.62 31.05 -21.04
C TYR A 326 51.84 30.75 -22.49
N THR A 327 53.07 30.67 -22.89
CA THR A 327 53.54 30.22 -24.21
C THR A 327 54.49 29.04 -23.98
N ALA A 328 54.17 27.89 -24.57
CA ALA A 328 54.96 26.66 -24.45
C ALA A 328 56.40 26.80 -25.03
#